data_811557d2d1e246fa81e3f08cf41ab2bf
#
_entry.id   811557d2d1e246fa81e3f08cf41ab2bf
#
_cell.length_a   1.000
_cell.length_b   1.000
_cell.length_c   1.000
_cell.angle_alpha   90.00
_cell.angle_beta   90.00
_cell.angle_gamma   90.00
#
_symmetry.space_group_name_H-M   'P 1'
#
loop_
_entity.id
_entity.type
_entity.pdbx_description
1 polymer ?
#
loop_
_entity_poly.entity_id
_entity_poly.type
_entity_poly.pdbx_seq_one_letter_code
_entity_poly.pdbx_strand_id
1 'polypeptide(L)'
;MEDAFNIRRRVLLAFEHAEREDDEATRERWLTFAVIGAGPTGVEMAGTMAEIAKHTLAGEFRRIDSRRARVLLIEGGDRVLLAFPPSLSKRAEEQLTGLGVEVRTSHKVTHIDAEGIRVDVNGAEHRIACKTIVWAAGVAASPLGRLLARACALDEASVDRAGRIKVEPDLTVLGHPEISVVGDLALARSFEKNGETNRCPVSAPAPNKWAVAPPKTFWRASEAAR
;
A
#
# COMPACT_ATOMS: atom_id res chain seq x y z
N MET A 1 -12.73 3.16 3.53
CA MET A 1 -12.72 4.61 3.83
C MET A 1 -12.50 4.89 5.31
N GLU A 2 -13.09 4.16 6.22
CA GLU A 2 -12.95 4.36 7.67
C GLU A 2 -11.49 4.28 8.14
N ASP A 3 -10.72 3.29 7.66
CA ASP A 3 -9.29 3.14 8.00
C ASP A 3 -8.46 4.35 7.57
N ALA A 4 -8.71 4.91 6.38
CA ALA A 4 -7.98 6.09 5.91
C ALA A 4 -8.24 7.32 6.81
N PHE A 5 -9.49 7.53 7.24
CA PHE A 5 -9.82 8.59 8.19
C PHE A 5 -9.16 8.36 9.55
N ASN A 6 -9.13 7.11 10.03
CA ASN A 6 -8.49 6.75 11.29
C ASN A 6 -6.98 6.97 11.23
N ILE A 7 -6.32 6.58 10.16
CA ILE A 7 -4.87 6.82 9.96
C ILE A 7 -4.61 8.32 9.95
N ARG A 8 -5.30 9.09 9.11
CA ARG A 8 -5.16 10.55 9.05
C ARG A 8 -5.32 11.19 10.43
N ARG A 9 -6.38 10.84 11.14
CA ARG A 9 -6.64 11.36 12.49
C ARG A 9 -5.49 11.03 13.44
N ARG A 10 -5.01 9.79 13.46
CA ARG A 10 -3.92 9.36 14.35
C ARG A 10 -2.62 10.09 14.05
N VAL A 11 -2.29 10.27 12.78
CA VAL A 11 -1.10 11.01 12.36
C VAL A 11 -1.16 12.46 12.84
N LEU A 12 -2.28 13.17 12.61
CA LEU A 12 -2.42 14.55 13.03
C LEU A 12 -2.43 14.70 14.56
N LEU A 13 -3.14 13.82 15.27
CA LEU A 13 -3.17 13.81 16.74
C LEU A 13 -1.80 13.51 17.36
N ALA A 14 -0.93 12.75 16.69
CA ALA A 14 0.42 12.50 17.19
C ALA A 14 1.24 13.80 17.30
N PHE A 15 1.12 14.72 16.35
CA PHE A 15 1.75 16.04 16.43
C PHE A 15 1.16 16.89 17.57
N GLU A 16 -0.18 16.85 17.76
CA GLU A 16 -0.85 17.55 18.86
C GLU A 16 -0.42 17.00 20.24
N HIS A 17 -0.23 15.70 20.34
CA HIS A 17 0.30 15.08 21.56
C HIS A 17 1.75 15.47 21.80
N ALA A 18 2.60 15.46 20.76
CA ALA A 18 3.98 15.90 20.85
C ALA A 18 4.11 17.36 21.28
N GLU A 19 3.22 18.24 20.79
CA GLU A 19 3.18 19.67 21.16
C GLU A 19 2.93 19.87 22.66
N ARG A 20 2.10 19.01 23.28
CA ARG A 20 1.70 19.08 24.69
C ARG A 20 2.62 18.32 25.62
N GLU A 21 3.46 17.44 25.10
CA GLU A 21 4.31 16.56 25.89
C GLU A 21 5.50 17.31 26.45
N ASP A 22 5.76 17.17 27.75
CA ASP A 22 6.87 17.80 28.42
C ASP A 22 8.14 16.93 28.43
N ASP A 23 7.95 15.59 28.51
CA ASP A 23 9.05 14.63 28.44
C ASP A 23 9.58 14.48 27.02
N GLU A 24 10.86 14.84 26.81
CA GLU A 24 11.49 14.81 25.48
C GLU A 24 11.48 13.41 24.86
N ALA A 25 11.73 12.36 25.65
CA ALA A 25 11.76 10.99 25.14
C ALA A 25 10.38 10.52 24.68
N THR A 26 9.33 10.91 25.39
CA THR A 26 7.94 10.61 25.00
C THR A 26 7.52 11.46 23.80
N ARG A 27 7.96 12.72 23.72
CA ARG A 27 7.74 13.60 22.58
C ARG A 27 8.33 13.01 21.30
N GLU A 28 9.57 12.50 21.36
CA GLU A 28 10.21 11.82 20.22
C GLU A 28 9.44 10.59 19.77
N ARG A 29 8.84 9.83 20.68
CA ARG A 29 7.99 8.68 20.34
C ARG A 29 6.73 9.12 19.58
N TRP A 30 6.12 10.24 19.97
CA TRP A 30 4.98 10.83 19.24
C TRP A 30 5.37 11.32 17.84
N LEU A 31 6.59 11.82 17.67
CA LEU A 31 7.13 12.27 16.38
C LEU A 31 7.76 11.13 15.57
N THR A 32 7.67 9.89 16.04
CA THR A 32 8.15 8.71 15.30
C THR A 32 6.97 7.90 14.76
N PHE A 33 6.94 7.74 13.45
CA PHE A 33 5.90 7.04 12.70
C PHE A 33 6.50 5.80 12.04
N ALA A 34 5.91 4.62 12.29
CA ALA A 34 6.33 3.38 11.68
C ALA A 34 5.27 2.91 10.66
N VAL A 35 5.68 2.77 9.40
CA VAL A 35 4.88 2.16 8.33
C VAL A 35 5.45 0.79 8.05
N ILE A 36 4.65 -0.27 8.24
CA ILE A 36 5.06 -1.66 8.10
C ILE A 36 4.58 -2.21 6.77
N GLY A 37 5.53 -2.68 5.94
CA GLY A 37 5.30 -3.17 4.59
C GLY A 37 5.62 -2.11 3.53
N ALA A 38 6.61 -2.39 2.69
CA ALA A 38 7.05 -1.50 1.61
C ALA A 38 6.49 -1.91 0.23
N GLY A 39 5.26 -2.42 0.21
CA GLY A 39 4.45 -2.49 -1.02
C GLY A 39 3.98 -1.10 -1.44
N PRO A 40 3.22 -0.98 -2.55
CA PRO A 40 2.76 0.32 -3.07
C PRO A 40 2.08 1.19 -2.02
N THR A 41 1.14 0.63 -1.27
CA THR A 41 0.41 1.35 -0.21
C THR A 41 1.33 1.91 0.87
N GLY A 42 2.32 1.11 1.33
CA GLY A 42 3.25 1.56 2.36
C GLY A 42 4.20 2.64 1.86
N VAL A 43 4.68 2.51 0.63
CA VAL A 43 5.53 3.51 -0.04
C VAL A 43 4.80 4.86 -0.18
N GLU A 44 3.56 4.85 -0.69
CA GLU A 44 2.73 6.04 -0.83
C GLU A 44 2.41 6.67 0.53
N MET A 45 2.08 5.84 1.53
CA MET A 45 1.76 6.31 2.87
C MET A 45 2.98 6.97 3.54
N ALA A 46 4.15 6.33 3.49
CA ALA A 46 5.37 6.86 4.09
C ALA A 46 5.79 8.18 3.42
N GLY A 47 5.73 8.25 2.09
CA GLY A 47 6.00 9.49 1.34
C GLY A 47 5.05 10.62 1.74
N THR A 48 3.74 10.35 1.73
CA THR A 48 2.72 11.34 2.11
C THR A 48 2.90 11.83 3.56
N MET A 49 3.20 10.93 4.50
CA MET A 49 3.45 11.32 5.89
C MET A 49 4.68 12.21 6.03
N ALA A 50 5.76 11.93 5.30
CA ALA A 50 6.95 12.76 5.29
C ALA A 50 6.68 14.15 4.69
N GLU A 51 5.90 14.23 3.60
CA GLU A 51 5.49 15.50 3.00
C GLU A 51 4.61 16.34 3.94
N ILE A 52 3.64 15.72 4.62
CA ILE A 52 2.80 16.39 5.62
C ILE A 52 3.66 16.97 6.73
N ALA A 53 4.58 16.17 7.30
CA ALA A 53 5.45 16.62 8.39
C ALA A 53 6.37 17.76 7.97
N LYS A 54 6.98 17.70 6.78
CA LYS A 54 8.01 18.63 6.32
C LYS A 54 7.46 19.91 5.69
N HIS A 55 6.30 19.84 5.07
CA HIS A 55 5.75 20.95 4.28
C HIS A 55 4.41 21.45 4.83
N THR A 56 3.44 20.55 5.05
CA THR A 56 2.09 20.97 5.43
C THR A 56 2.03 21.50 6.87
N LEU A 57 2.72 20.83 7.79
CA LEU A 57 2.70 21.18 9.22
C LEU A 57 3.89 22.05 9.66
N ALA A 58 4.75 22.44 8.73
CA ALA A 58 5.90 23.28 9.06
C ALA A 58 5.46 24.64 9.59
N GLY A 59 5.87 24.97 10.82
CA GLY A 59 5.53 26.26 11.46
C GLY A 59 4.16 26.31 12.14
N GLU A 60 3.35 25.25 12.10
CA GLU A 60 2.02 25.23 12.71
C GLU A 60 2.06 25.03 14.25
N PHE A 61 3.19 24.59 14.79
CA PHE A 61 3.37 24.30 16.21
C PHE A 61 4.34 25.29 16.87
N ARG A 62 4.17 25.53 18.18
CA ARG A 62 4.99 26.48 18.95
C ARG A 62 6.18 25.82 19.63
N ARG A 63 5.98 24.60 20.14
CA ARG A 63 6.96 23.87 20.97
C ARG A 63 7.73 22.81 20.18
N ILE A 64 7.14 22.29 19.12
CA ILE A 64 7.78 21.29 18.25
C ILE A 64 8.04 21.83 16.86
N ASP A 65 9.06 21.28 16.22
CA ASP A 65 9.25 21.41 14.76
C ASP A 65 8.81 20.10 14.10
N SER A 66 7.71 20.14 13.36
CA SER A 66 7.16 18.97 12.68
C SER A 66 8.13 18.32 11.70
N ARG A 67 9.11 19.09 11.18
CA ARG A 67 10.17 18.59 10.29
C ARG A 67 11.15 17.63 10.97
N ARG A 68 11.17 17.60 12.33
CA ARG A 68 11.91 16.61 13.12
C ARG A 68 11.22 15.25 13.20
N ALA A 69 10.00 15.13 12.68
CA ALA A 69 9.30 13.86 12.65
C ALA A 69 10.08 12.83 11.81
N ARG A 70 10.17 11.63 12.36
CA ARG A 70 10.81 10.49 11.73
C ARG A 70 9.75 9.58 11.16
N VAL A 71 9.81 9.34 9.87
CA VAL A 71 8.94 8.37 9.18
C VAL A 71 9.80 7.19 8.76
N LEU A 72 9.54 6.03 9.37
CA LEU A 72 10.23 4.78 9.10
C LEU A 72 9.36 3.90 8.23
N LEU A 73 9.88 3.47 7.08
CA LEU A 73 9.27 2.43 6.24
C LEU A 73 10.01 1.11 6.48
N ILE A 74 9.31 0.13 7.04
CA ILE A 74 9.88 -1.11 7.52
C ILE A 74 9.42 -2.26 6.64
N GLU A 75 10.37 -3.01 6.08
CA GLU A 75 10.13 -4.12 5.16
C GLU A 75 10.96 -5.34 5.55
N GLY A 76 10.30 -6.49 5.63
CA GLY A 76 10.99 -7.76 5.91
C GLY A 76 11.80 -8.30 4.73
N GLY A 77 11.47 -7.89 3.51
CA GLY A 77 12.22 -8.21 2.31
C GLY A 77 13.49 -7.35 2.13
N ASP A 78 14.26 -7.66 1.10
CA ASP A 78 15.54 -7.03 0.80
C ASP A 78 15.42 -5.66 0.08
N ARG A 79 14.25 -5.30 -0.40
CA ARG A 79 13.98 -4.05 -1.11
C ARG A 79 12.52 -3.61 -1.02
N VAL A 80 12.25 -2.34 -1.26
CA VAL A 80 10.90 -1.83 -1.42
C VAL A 80 10.29 -2.30 -2.75
N LEU A 81 8.97 -2.35 -2.85
CA LEU A 81 8.23 -2.69 -4.06
C LEU A 81 8.70 -4.00 -4.71
N LEU A 82 8.81 -5.08 -3.92
CA LEU A 82 9.32 -6.40 -4.37
C LEU A 82 8.66 -6.95 -5.65
N ALA A 83 7.40 -6.58 -5.91
CA ALA A 83 6.66 -6.99 -7.11
C ALA A 83 7.08 -6.24 -8.39
N PHE A 84 7.94 -5.23 -8.28
CA PHE A 84 8.40 -4.41 -9.40
C PHE A 84 9.86 -4.74 -9.78
N PRO A 85 10.31 -4.36 -10.99
CA PRO A 85 11.70 -4.50 -11.38
C PRO A 85 12.66 -3.81 -10.40
N PRO A 86 13.86 -4.39 -10.12
CA PRO A 86 14.82 -3.84 -9.16
C PRO A 86 15.21 -2.38 -9.42
N SER A 87 15.25 -1.95 -10.68
CA SER A 87 15.56 -0.57 -11.05
C SER A 87 14.49 0.42 -10.55
N LEU A 88 13.21 0.02 -10.56
CA LEU A 88 12.13 0.83 -10.03
C LEU A 88 12.12 0.84 -8.50
N SER A 89 12.42 -0.30 -7.86
CA SER A 89 12.60 -0.38 -6.41
C SER A 89 13.67 0.58 -5.92
N LYS A 90 14.85 0.56 -6.56
CA LYS A 90 15.96 1.46 -6.23
C LYS A 90 15.57 2.93 -6.38
N ARG A 91 14.92 3.29 -7.48
CA ARG A 91 14.46 4.66 -7.72
C ARG A 91 13.43 5.12 -6.69
N ALA A 92 12.51 4.24 -6.30
CA ALA A 92 11.52 4.54 -5.26
C ALA A 92 12.18 4.76 -3.90
N GLU A 93 13.17 3.94 -3.54
CA GLU A 93 13.95 4.10 -2.31
C GLU A 93 14.73 5.42 -2.29
N GLU A 94 15.39 5.78 -3.40
CA GLU A 94 16.09 7.06 -3.55
C GLU A 94 15.15 8.25 -3.37
N GLN A 95 13.93 8.19 -3.96
CA GLN A 95 12.91 9.23 -3.81
C GLN A 95 12.40 9.33 -2.37
N LEU A 96 12.09 8.21 -1.72
CA LEU A 96 11.66 8.18 -0.31
C LEU A 96 12.72 8.76 0.61
N THR A 97 13.99 8.37 0.41
CA THR A 97 15.11 8.92 1.18
C THR A 97 15.26 10.41 0.96
N GLY A 98 15.09 10.90 -0.27
CA GLY A 98 15.06 12.32 -0.60
C GLY A 98 13.96 13.10 0.12
N LEU A 99 12.79 12.49 0.31
CA LEU A 99 11.70 13.00 1.14
C LEU A 99 12.01 12.92 2.65
N GLY A 100 13.08 12.20 3.05
CA GLY A 100 13.52 11.98 4.43
C GLY A 100 12.78 10.84 5.13
N VAL A 101 12.26 9.89 4.38
CA VAL A 101 11.81 8.60 4.93
C VAL A 101 13.02 7.74 5.25
N GLU A 102 13.05 7.15 6.43
CA GLU A 102 14.02 6.14 6.81
C GLU A 102 13.57 4.78 6.27
N VAL A 103 14.10 4.36 5.15
CA VAL A 103 13.79 3.03 4.57
C VAL A 103 14.64 1.96 5.27
N ARG A 104 13.98 0.96 5.83
CA ARG A 104 14.58 -0.16 6.57
C ARG A 104 14.13 -1.48 5.98
N THR A 105 14.88 -1.99 5.02
CA THR A 105 14.70 -3.32 4.43
C THR A 105 15.38 -4.39 5.29
N SER A 106 15.01 -5.66 5.09
CA SER A 106 15.49 -6.80 5.89
C SER A 106 15.21 -6.65 7.39
N HIS A 107 14.15 -5.91 7.76
CA HIS A 107 13.69 -5.71 9.12
C HIS A 107 12.31 -6.39 9.29
N LYS A 108 12.30 -7.56 9.89
CA LYS A 108 11.06 -8.31 10.11
C LYS A 108 10.42 -7.90 11.43
N VAL A 109 9.24 -7.33 11.39
CA VAL A 109 8.49 -7.00 12.61
C VAL A 109 8.05 -8.29 13.30
N THR A 110 8.43 -8.45 14.55
CA THR A 110 8.13 -9.63 15.40
C THR A 110 7.07 -9.35 16.45
N HIS A 111 6.98 -8.09 16.91
CA HIS A 111 6.03 -7.71 17.95
C HIS A 111 5.61 -6.25 17.82
N ILE A 112 4.37 -5.95 18.22
CA ILE A 112 3.81 -4.60 18.26
C ILE A 112 3.13 -4.43 19.61
N ASP A 113 3.44 -3.32 20.29
CA ASP A 113 2.80 -2.94 21.55
C ASP A 113 2.52 -1.43 21.63
N ALA A 114 2.00 -0.94 22.75
CA ALA A 114 1.67 0.47 22.95
C ALA A 114 2.91 1.41 22.95
N GLU A 115 4.11 0.85 23.13
CA GLU A 115 5.36 1.60 23.22
C GLU A 115 6.18 1.55 21.91
N GLY A 116 5.73 0.76 20.91
CA GLY A 116 6.40 0.68 19.63
C GLY A 116 6.40 -0.71 19.03
N ILE A 117 7.46 -1.02 18.27
CA ILE A 117 7.62 -2.29 17.59
C ILE A 117 8.95 -2.93 17.93
N ARG A 118 9.01 -4.26 17.79
CA ARG A 118 10.26 -5.02 17.76
C ARG A 118 10.48 -5.56 16.37
N VAL A 119 11.70 -5.49 15.93
CA VAL A 119 12.13 -5.98 14.61
C VAL A 119 13.30 -6.93 14.77
N ASP A 120 13.26 -8.02 14.04
CA ASP A 120 14.40 -8.92 13.86
C ASP A 120 15.23 -8.44 12.67
N VAL A 121 16.53 -8.29 12.88
CA VAL A 121 17.53 -7.96 11.86
C VAL A 121 18.65 -8.98 11.96
N ASN A 122 18.69 -9.92 11.01
CA ASN A 122 19.69 -10.98 10.99
C ASN A 122 19.79 -11.81 12.28
N GLY A 123 18.64 -12.09 12.93
CA GLY A 123 18.56 -12.85 14.17
C GLY A 123 18.78 -12.01 15.45
N ALA A 124 19.01 -10.72 15.33
CA ALA A 124 19.07 -9.79 16.46
C ALA A 124 17.78 -8.99 16.59
N GLU A 125 17.19 -8.98 17.79
CA GLU A 125 15.99 -8.20 18.05
C GLU A 125 16.35 -6.75 18.43
N HIS A 126 15.71 -5.79 17.74
CA HIS A 126 15.84 -4.36 18.00
C HIS A 126 14.48 -3.76 18.31
N ARG A 127 14.45 -2.78 19.24
CA ARG A 127 13.24 -2.04 19.56
C ARG A 127 13.24 -0.67 18.89
N ILE A 128 12.10 -0.30 18.30
CA ILE A 128 11.83 1.03 17.76
C ILE A 128 10.66 1.60 18.55
N ALA A 129 10.95 2.63 19.34
CA ALA A 129 9.94 3.31 20.13
C ALA A 129 9.15 4.29 19.24
N CYS A 130 7.83 4.11 19.16
CA CYS A 130 6.92 4.96 18.37
C CYS A 130 5.48 4.80 18.88
N LYS A 131 4.68 5.86 18.76
CA LYS A 131 3.27 5.85 19.16
C LYS A 131 2.31 5.66 17.99
N THR A 132 2.76 5.90 16.76
CA THR A 132 1.92 5.73 15.57
C THR A 132 2.50 4.64 14.67
N ILE A 133 1.72 3.58 14.49
CA ILE A 133 2.07 2.43 13.67
C ILE A 133 0.98 2.23 12.63
N VAL A 134 1.38 2.16 11.36
CA VAL A 134 0.50 1.87 10.23
C VAL A 134 0.90 0.52 9.64
N TRP A 135 -0.02 -0.43 9.67
CA TRP A 135 0.18 -1.73 9.04
C TRP A 135 -0.30 -1.68 7.58
N ALA A 136 0.64 -1.66 6.64
CA ALA A 136 0.40 -1.64 5.21
C ALA A 136 0.81 -2.95 4.52
N ALA A 137 1.19 -3.97 5.28
CA ALA A 137 1.60 -5.27 4.77
C ALA A 137 0.39 -6.21 4.61
N GLY A 138 0.43 -7.08 3.60
CA GLY A 138 -0.55 -8.15 3.45
C GLY A 138 -1.96 -7.66 3.10
N VAL A 139 -2.08 -6.70 2.21
CA VAL A 139 -3.38 -6.22 1.71
C VAL A 139 -4.11 -7.34 0.99
N ALA A 140 -5.32 -7.65 1.44
CA ALA A 140 -6.22 -8.61 0.80
C ALA A 140 -7.22 -7.88 -0.10
N ALA A 141 -7.59 -8.52 -1.20
CA ALA A 141 -8.67 -8.03 -2.05
C ALA A 141 -10.03 -8.15 -1.32
N SER A 142 -11.03 -7.44 -1.84
CA SER A 142 -12.40 -7.52 -1.31
C SER A 142 -12.91 -8.97 -1.29
N PRO A 143 -13.66 -9.38 -0.26
CA PRO A 143 -14.35 -10.68 -0.25
C PRO A 143 -15.23 -10.92 -1.48
N LEU A 144 -15.59 -9.88 -2.20
CA LEU A 144 -16.40 -9.93 -3.42
C LEU A 144 -15.79 -10.87 -4.49
N GLY A 145 -14.47 -10.97 -4.59
CA GLY A 145 -13.82 -11.88 -5.54
C GLY A 145 -14.19 -13.34 -5.30
N ARG A 146 -14.16 -13.76 -4.03
CA ARG A 146 -14.57 -15.13 -3.64
C ARG A 146 -16.08 -15.35 -3.80
N LEU A 147 -16.89 -14.34 -3.49
CA LEU A 147 -18.35 -14.41 -3.67
C LEU A 147 -18.70 -14.53 -5.15
N LEU A 148 -18.05 -13.75 -5.99
CA LEU A 148 -18.23 -13.79 -7.45
C LEU A 148 -17.81 -15.14 -8.02
N ALA A 149 -16.63 -15.66 -7.65
CA ALA A 149 -16.17 -16.97 -8.09
C ALA A 149 -17.17 -18.08 -7.75
N ARG A 150 -17.74 -18.04 -6.55
CA ARG A 150 -18.80 -18.99 -6.14
C ARG A 150 -20.09 -18.83 -6.96
N ALA A 151 -20.53 -17.58 -7.18
CA ALA A 151 -21.73 -17.30 -7.96
C ALA A 151 -21.59 -17.75 -9.42
N CYS A 152 -20.38 -17.66 -9.99
CA CYS A 152 -20.04 -18.13 -11.33
C CYS A 152 -19.64 -19.61 -11.38
N ALA A 153 -19.78 -20.37 -10.29
CA ALA A 153 -19.38 -21.77 -10.18
C ALA A 153 -17.93 -22.05 -10.63
N LEU A 154 -17.02 -21.09 -10.42
CA LEU A 154 -15.61 -21.24 -10.75
C LEU A 154 -14.89 -22.11 -9.71
N ASP A 155 -13.81 -22.75 -10.11
CA ASP A 155 -12.95 -23.52 -9.22
C ASP A 155 -12.19 -22.61 -8.22
N GLU A 156 -11.68 -23.21 -7.15
CA GLU A 156 -10.91 -22.48 -6.14
C GLU A 156 -9.60 -21.88 -6.70
N ALA A 157 -9.05 -22.46 -7.78
CA ALA A 157 -7.86 -21.97 -8.44
C ALA A 157 -8.11 -20.66 -9.23
N SER A 158 -9.37 -20.29 -9.41
CA SER A 158 -9.76 -19.02 -10.06
C SER A 158 -9.60 -17.81 -9.14
N VAL A 159 -9.33 -18.01 -7.84
CA VAL A 159 -9.07 -16.95 -6.88
C VAL A 159 -7.69 -17.17 -6.26
N ASP A 160 -6.88 -16.13 -6.19
CA ASP A 160 -5.57 -16.23 -5.56
C ASP A 160 -5.66 -16.10 -4.01
N ARG A 161 -4.50 -16.27 -3.34
CA ARG A 161 -4.42 -16.16 -1.87
C ARG A 161 -4.84 -14.79 -1.34
N ALA A 162 -4.65 -13.72 -2.12
CA ALA A 162 -5.06 -12.37 -1.78
C ALA A 162 -6.57 -12.13 -1.98
N GLY A 163 -7.31 -13.06 -2.57
CA GLY A 163 -8.73 -12.94 -2.86
C GLY A 163 -9.06 -12.31 -4.22
N ARG A 164 -8.05 -12.13 -5.10
CA ARG A 164 -8.24 -11.62 -6.45
C ARG A 164 -8.74 -12.71 -7.38
N ILE A 165 -9.71 -12.37 -8.24
CA ILE A 165 -10.26 -13.30 -9.23
C ILE A 165 -9.47 -13.24 -10.54
N LYS A 166 -9.17 -14.39 -11.13
CA LYS A 166 -8.55 -14.46 -12.46
C LYS A 166 -9.52 -13.95 -13.51
N VAL A 167 -8.97 -13.14 -14.42
CA VAL A 167 -9.72 -12.58 -15.54
C VAL A 167 -9.05 -12.92 -16.86
N GLU A 168 -9.84 -12.90 -17.93
CA GLU A 168 -9.38 -13.00 -19.29
C GLU A 168 -8.64 -11.69 -19.71
N PRO A 169 -7.95 -11.68 -20.87
CA PRO A 169 -7.23 -10.50 -21.34
C PRO A 169 -8.11 -9.25 -21.53
N ASP A 170 -9.39 -9.41 -21.75
CA ASP A 170 -10.39 -8.34 -21.86
C ASP A 170 -11.01 -7.97 -20.50
N LEU A 171 -10.45 -8.50 -19.39
CA LEU A 171 -10.89 -8.29 -18.01
C LEU A 171 -12.25 -8.91 -17.68
N THR A 172 -12.76 -9.82 -18.51
CA THR A 172 -13.97 -10.58 -18.19
C THR A 172 -13.67 -11.79 -17.28
N VAL A 173 -14.68 -12.27 -16.58
CA VAL A 173 -14.59 -13.49 -15.77
C VAL A 173 -14.64 -14.70 -16.69
N LEU A 174 -13.80 -15.71 -16.41
CA LEU A 174 -13.72 -16.93 -17.20
C LEU A 174 -15.10 -17.60 -17.39
N GLY A 175 -15.53 -17.77 -18.64
CA GLY A 175 -16.84 -18.32 -18.99
C GLY A 175 -18.03 -17.36 -18.80
N HIS A 176 -17.78 -16.12 -18.36
CA HIS A 176 -18.81 -15.11 -18.11
C HIS A 176 -18.44 -13.77 -18.76
N PRO A 177 -18.56 -13.68 -20.11
CA PRO A 177 -18.17 -12.48 -20.84
C PRO A 177 -19.03 -11.25 -20.50
N GLU A 178 -20.17 -11.45 -19.86
CA GLU A 178 -21.06 -10.40 -19.36
C GLU A 178 -20.56 -9.75 -18.07
N ILE A 179 -19.56 -10.33 -17.39
CA ILE A 179 -19.04 -9.86 -16.11
C ILE A 179 -17.60 -9.42 -16.31
N SER A 180 -17.32 -8.12 -16.09
CA SER A 180 -15.97 -7.56 -16.08
C SER A 180 -15.51 -7.24 -14.67
N VAL A 181 -14.25 -7.56 -14.35
CA VAL A 181 -13.60 -7.24 -13.07
C VAL A 181 -12.38 -6.39 -13.31
N VAL A 182 -12.30 -5.26 -12.63
CA VAL A 182 -11.22 -4.27 -12.77
C VAL A 182 -10.62 -3.88 -11.42
N GLY A 183 -9.46 -3.21 -11.45
CA GLY A 183 -8.77 -2.76 -10.24
C GLY A 183 -8.15 -3.91 -9.43
N ASP A 184 -7.97 -3.68 -8.13
CA ASP A 184 -7.25 -4.61 -7.23
C ASP A 184 -7.95 -5.95 -7.02
N LEU A 185 -9.20 -6.08 -7.44
CA LEU A 185 -9.94 -7.33 -7.40
C LEU A 185 -9.56 -8.27 -8.56
N ALA A 186 -9.07 -7.73 -9.65
CA ALA A 186 -8.69 -8.49 -10.84
C ALA A 186 -7.27 -9.07 -10.71
N LEU A 187 -7.13 -10.38 -10.92
CA LEU A 187 -5.84 -11.00 -11.15
C LEU A 187 -5.54 -11.00 -12.66
N ALA A 188 -5.27 -9.82 -13.18
CA ALA A 188 -4.90 -9.63 -14.57
C ALA A 188 -3.45 -10.09 -14.82
N ARG A 189 -3.16 -10.52 -16.05
CA ARG A 189 -1.82 -10.83 -16.54
C ARG A 189 -1.36 -9.74 -17.47
N SER A 190 -0.11 -9.29 -17.34
CA SER A 190 0.51 -8.43 -18.32
C SER A 190 1.23 -9.26 -19.37
N PHE A 191 1.17 -8.82 -20.63
CA PHE A 191 1.91 -9.43 -21.72
C PHE A 191 3.16 -8.60 -21.98
N GLU A 192 4.33 -9.21 -21.89
CA GLU A 192 5.57 -8.59 -22.33
C GLU A 192 5.69 -8.70 -23.87
N LYS A 193 6.55 -7.86 -24.47
CA LYS A 193 6.76 -7.85 -25.93
C LYS A 193 7.24 -9.21 -26.51
N ASN A 194 7.83 -10.06 -25.67
CA ASN A 194 8.34 -11.40 -25.99
C ASN A 194 7.27 -12.52 -25.88
N GLY A 195 6.02 -12.15 -25.52
CA GLY A 195 4.94 -13.13 -25.34
C GLY A 195 4.90 -13.82 -23.97
N GLU A 196 5.84 -13.51 -23.08
CA GLU A 196 5.79 -13.99 -21.70
C GLU A 196 4.69 -13.25 -20.92
N THR A 197 3.95 -14.00 -20.09
CA THR A 197 2.89 -13.44 -19.27
C THR A 197 3.36 -13.28 -17.83
N ASN A 198 3.41 -12.06 -17.34
CA ASN A 198 3.65 -11.76 -15.94
C ASN A 198 2.37 -11.33 -15.22
N ARG A 199 2.26 -11.60 -13.92
CA ARG A 199 1.17 -11.07 -13.11
C ARG A 199 1.31 -9.56 -13.01
N CYS A 200 0.23 -8.83 -13.26
CA CYS A 200 0.20 -7.40 -13.00
C CYS A 200 0.37 -7.16 -11.48
N PRO A 201 1.32 -6.33 -11.05
CA PRO A 201 1.45 -5.98 -9.64
C PRO A 201 0.16 -5.34 -9.12
N VAL A 202 -0.20 -5.63 -7.86
CA VAL A 202 -1.31 -4.94 -7.19
C VAL A 202 -1.01 -3.44 -7.18
N SER A 203 -2.01 -2.63 -7.52
CA SER A 203 -1.93 -1.17 -7.62
C SER A 203 -0.95 -0.59 -8.65
N ALA A 204 -0.42 -1.39 -9.58
CA ALA A 204 0.18 -0.80 -10.77
C ALA A 204 -0.95 -0.17 -11.60
N PRO A 205 -0.89 1.13 -11.94
CA PRO A 205 -1.80 1.68 -12.94
C PRO A 205 -1.64 0.83 -14.20
N ALA A 206 -2.76 0.33 -14.73
CA ALA A 206 -2.73 -0.40 -16.00
C ALA A 206 -1.99 0.50 -17.00
N PRO A 207 -0.89 0.05 -17.64
CA PRO A 207 -0.23 0.86 -18.63
C PRO A 207 -1.26 1.22 -19.68
N ASN A 208 -1.23 2.45 -20.25
CA ASN A 208 -2.23 2.98 -21.19
C ASN A 208 -2.55 2.07 -22.40
N LYS A 209 -1.77 1.01 -22.61
CA LYS A 209 -2.02 -0.08 -23.57
C LYS A 209 -3.08 -1.09 -23.13
N TRP A 210 -3.54 -1.02 -21.87
CA TRP A 210 -4.54 -1.89 -21.24
C TRP A 210 -5.91 -1.23 -21.11
N ALA A 211 -6.05 0.03 -21.52
CA ALA A 211 -7.35 0.57 -21.84
C ALA A 211 -7.84 -0.20 -23.09
N VAL A 212 -8.20 -1.46 -22.88
CA VAL A 212 -8.99 -2.21 -23.83
C VAL A 212 -10.22 -1.35 -24.06
N ALA A 213 -10.45 -0.96 -25.30
CA ALA A 213 -11.69 -0.30 -25.66
C ALA A 213 -12.83 -1.14 -25.04
N PRO A 214 -13.76 -0.54 -24.30
CA PRO A 214 -14.86 -1.29 -23.70
C PRO A 214 -15.47 -2.16 -24.81
N PRO A 215 -15.80 -3.43 -24.52
CA PRO A 215 -16.38 -4.31 -25.53
C PRO A 215 -17.51 -3.56 -26.19
N LYS A 216 -17.58 -3.59 -27.54
CA LYS A 216 -18.54 -2.84 -28.38
C LYS A 216 -20.01 -3.06 -27.94
N THR A 217 -20.26 -4.03 -27.11
CA THR A 217 -21.56 -4.39 -26.50
C THR A 217 -21.98 -3.49 -25.35
N PHE A 218 -21.06 -2.75 -24.69
CA PHE A 218 -21.43 -1.94 -23.51
C PHE A 218 -22.27 -0.69 -23.86
N TRP A 219 -22.23 -0.23 -25.12
CA TRP A 219 -22.97 0.97 -25.57
C TRP A 219 -24.27 0.67 -26.34
N ARG A 220 -24.57 -0.61 -26.66
CA ARG A 220 -25.80 -0.94 -27.39
C ARG A 220 -27.03 -1.11 -26.50
N ALA A 221 -26.87 -1.29 -25.19
CA ALA A 221 -28.02 -1.44 -24.29
C ALA A 221 -28.74 -0.12 -23.95
N SER A 222 -28.10 1.04 -24.18
CA SER A 222 -28.71 2.34 -23.92
C SER A 222 -29.45 2.97 -25.10
N GLU A 223 -29.24 2.46 -26.32
CA GLU A 223 -29.93 2.99 -27.52
C GLU A 223 -31.26 2.26 -27.87
N ALA A 224 -31.56 1.15 -27.21
CA ALA A 224 -32.80 0.40 -27.43
C ALA A 224 -33.97 0.82 -26.52
N ALA A 225 -33.80 1.87 -25.70
CA ALA A 225 -34.82 2.39 -24.80
C ALA A 225 -35.21 3.84 -25.09
N ARG A 226 -35.27 4.21 -26.40
CA ARG A 226 -35.98 5.43 -26.86
C ARG A 226 -36.87 5.12 -28.03
#